data_c0531a9f69335c4765b8ccc3ec16a3aa
#
_entry.id   c0531a9f69335c4765b8ccc3ec16a3aa
#
_cell.length_a   1.000
_cell.length_b   1.000
_cell.length_c   1.000
_cell.angle_alpha   90.00
_cell.angle_beta   90.00
_cell.angle_gamma   90.00
#
_symmetry.space_group_name_H-M   'P 1'
#
loop_
_entity.id
_entity.type
_entity.pdbx_description
1 polymer ?
#
loop_
_entity_poly.entity_id
_entity_poly.type
_entity_poly.pdbx_seq_one_letter_code
_entity_poly.pdbx_strand_id
1 'polypeptide(L)'
;MTETMSMSDENDFPVEFKRLVLLWQDIKTGFFGGEDSSDTKSYESGLRTASWAWDPELQKVPPGEVERKGDLLLGPLFCSAENPWPHKDGQPMIPLLQIDLANATRVGGVDFGNGLLQVFCPVKDNLGQKIYDRVIERESVTSEALTDVPSFSDDIKGFASVGWAQTNSNDRRLYGGDCLQITGYTEKRFTLWMPSPLADEYDVAHVDADLRAKIQEFDEIIASNSEAWSPGGFHLFGTFYPIQYYPDERDNVFFTLESEYGFNFGDGQAQIFYKFYKEHPEWGAGFSFEWSCY
;
A
#
# COMPACT_ATOMS: atom_id res chain seq x y z
N MET A 1 0.94 -16.16 20.23
CA MET A 1 0.83 -16.68 18.87
C MET A 1 -0.23 -15.84 18.18
N THR A 2 0.19 -14.90 17.39
CA THR A 2 -0.69 -14.05 16.56
C THR A 2 -0.95 -14.83 15.29
N GLU A 3 -2.13 -15.40 15.14
CA GLU A 3 -2.58 -15.83 13.81
C GLU A 3 -2.70 -14.57 12.96
N THR A 4 -1.73 -14.35 12.09
CA THR A 4 -1.89 -13.49 10.94
C THR A 4 -3.02 -14.09 10.13
N MET A 5 -4.14 -13.38 9.95
CA MET A 5 -5.18 -13.84 9.03
C MET A 5 -4.52 -13.85 7.64
N SER A 6 -4.19 -15.04 7.18
CA SER A 6 -3.64 -15.25 5.84
C SER A 6 -4.71 -14.85 4.83
N MET A 7 -4.46 -13.76 4.10
CA MET A 7 -5.31 -13.35 2.96
C MET A 7 -5.12 -14.24 1.74
N SER A 8 -4.32 -15.30 1.86
CA SER A 8 -4.10 -16.30 0.82
C SER A 8 -3.95 -17.66 1.49
N ASP A 9 -4.49 -18.68 0.86
CA ASP A 9 -4.17 -20.06 1.24
C ASP A 9 -2.65 -20.23 0.98
N GLU A 10 -1.85 -20.56 2.03
CA GLU A 10 -0.40 -20.81 1.90
C GLU A 10 -0.08 -21.84 0.81
N ASN A 11 -1.07 -22.66 0.46
CA ASN A 11 -0.96 -23.62 -0.64
C ASN A 11 -0.82 -22.96 -2.02
N ASP A 12 -1.30 -21.72 -2.19
CA ASP A 12 -1.26 -20.99 -3.46
C ASP A 12 0.05 -20.21 -3.71
N PHE A 13 0.93 -20.13 -2.71
CA PHE A 13 2.20 -19.42 -2.89
C PHE A 13 3.09 -20.08 -3.96
N PRO A 14 3.91 -19.27 -4.70
CA PRO A 14 4.84 -19.81 -5.69
C PRO A 14 5.75 -20.89 -5.11
N VAL A 15 6.08 -21.88 -5.92
CA VAL A 15 6.95 -23.00 -5.51
C VAL A 15 8.34 -22.48 -5.10
N GLU A 16 8.82 -21.49 -5.82
CA GLU A 16 10.09 -20.80 -5.55
C GLU A 16 10.07 -20.11 -4.18
N PHE A 17 8.96 -19.48 -3.81
CA PHE A 17 8.81 -18.86 -2.48
C PHE A 17 8.79 -19.92 -1.36
N LYS A 18 8.08 -21.02 -1.54
CA LYS A 18 8.12 -22.14 -0.59
C LYS A 18 9.53 -22.69 -0.42
N ARG A 19 10.29 -22.73 -1.52
CA ARG A 19 11.69 -23.12 -1.48
C ARG A 19 12.55 -22.11 -0.70
N LEU A 20 12.33 -20.80 -0.87
CA LEU A 20 13.01 -19.76 -0.09
C LEU A 20 12.80 -19.93 1.42
N VAL A 21 11.58 -20.20 1.86
CA VAL A 21 11.27 -20.39 3.27
C VAL A 21 12.06 -21.60 3.86
N LEU A 22 12.16 -22.69 3.11
CA LEU A 22 12.91 -23.87 3.54
C LEU A 22 14.42 -23.58 3.59
N LEU A 23 14.96 -22.93 2.57
CA LEU A 23 16.37 -22.52 2.53
C LEU A 23 16.71 -21.58 3.68
N TRP A 24 15.84 -20.62 3.98
CA TRP A 24 16.05 -19.69 5.09
C TRP A 24 16.16 -20.38 6.44
N GLN A 25 15.36 -21.41 6.71
CA GLN A 25 15.46 -22.18 7.95
C GLN A 25 16.85 -22.82 8.14
N ASP A 26 17.37 -23.39 7.05
CA ASP A 26 18.72 -24.00 7.06
C ASP A 26 19.80 -22.93 7.19
N ILE A 27 19.69 -21.82 6.47
CA ILE A 27 20.63 -20.69 6.50
C ILE A 27 20.62 -20.03 7.88
N LYS A 28 19.45 -19.74 8.45
CA LYS A 28 19.36 -19.17 9.79
C LYS A 28 20.07 -20.03 10.83
N THR A 29 19.86 -21.32 10.77
CA THR A 29 20.48 -22.25 11.71
C THR A 29 21.98 -22.41 11.47
N GLY A 30 22.41 -22.63 10.22
CA GLY A 30 23.79 -22.97 9.88
C GLY A 30 24.72 -21.76 9.80
N PHE A 31 24.23 -20.60 9.35
CA PHE A 31 25.02 -19.39 9.16
C PHE A 31 24.92 -18.44 10.36
N PHE A 32 23.72 -18.17 10.84
CA PHE A 32 23.48 -17.25 11.96
C PHE A 32 23.39 -17.95 13.33
N GLY A 33 23.64 -19.25 13.40
CA GLY A 33 23.57 -20.00 14.66
C GLY A 33 22.18 -20.13 15.27
N GLY A 34 21.13 -19.81 14.50
CA GLY A 34 19.74 -19.79 14.96
C GLY A 34 19.36 -18.56 15.80
N GLU A 35 20.25 -17.58 15.93
CA GLU A 35 20.03 -16.38 16.73
C GLU A 35 19.12 -15.36 16.02
N ASP A 36 18.33 -14.64 16.81
CA ASP A 36 17.52 -13.50 16.35
C ASP A 36 18.36 -12.22 16.45
N SER A 37 19.02 -11.86 15.37
CA SER A 37 19.73 -10.58 15.20
C SER A 37 18.88 -9.58 14.43
N SER A 38 19.34 -8.32 14.33
CA SER A 38 18.72 -7.34 13.42
C SER A 38 18.69 -7.85 11.99
N ASP A 39 19.75 -8.53 11.59
CA ASP A 39 19.96 -9.01 10.23
C ASP A 39 18.99 -10.15 9.89
N THR A 40 18.91 -11.16 10.77
CA THR A 40 17.93 -12.26 10.58
C THR A 40 16.48 -11.75 10.56
N LYS A 41 16.15 -10.76 11.40
CA LYS A 41 14.81 -10.17 11.45
C LYS A 41 14.38 -9.50 10.15
N SER A 42 15.32 -8.89 9.41
CA SER A 42 15.00 -8.26 8.12
C SER A 42 14.55 -9.29 7.08
N TYR A 43 15.28 -10.39 6.93
CA TYR A 43 14.92 -11.49 6.03
C TYR A 43 13.63 -12.19 6.48
N GLU A 44 13.48 -12.44 7.77
CA GLU A 44 12.25 -13.03 8.33
C GLU A 44 11.04 -12.14 8.13
N SER A 45 11.20 -10.82 8.28
CA SER A 45 10.13 -9.87 8.01
C SER A 45 9.71 -9.92 6.55
N GLY A 46 10.67 -9.93 5.61
CA GLY A 46 10.37 -10.07 4.19
C GLY A 46 9.59 -11.35 3.88
N LEU A 47 10.08 -12.49 4.33
CA LEU A 47 9.40 -13.77 4.12
C LEU A 47 8.01 -13.82 4.76
N ARG A 48 7.84 -13.26 5.95
CA ARG A 48 6.58 -13.25 6.69
C ARG A 48 5.53 -12.34 6.07
N THR A 49 5.96 -11.20 5.49
CA THR A 49 5.05 -10.22 4.89
C THR A 49 4.78 -10.49 3.41
N ALA A 50 5.42 -11.52 2.81
CA ALA A 50 5.15 -11.94 1.44
C ALA A 50 3.64 -12.20 1.25
N SER A 51 3.06 -11.64 0.19
CA SER A 51 1.62 -11.65 0.02
C SER A 51 1.22 -11.50 -1.45
N TRP A 52 -0.03 -11.78 -1.73
CA TRP A 52 -0.65 -11.46 -2.99
C TRP A 52 -1.09 -9.99 -3.01
N ALA A 53 -0.85 -9.35 -4.14
CA ALA A 53 -1.32 -8.00 -4.47
C ALA A 53 -2.26 -8.04 -5.67
N TRP A 54 -3.15 -7.06 -5.77
CA TRP A 54 -4.05 -6.89 -6.91
C TRP A 54 -3.85 -5.50 -7.48
N ASP A 55 -3.40 -5.44 -8.73
CA ASP A 55 -3.18 -4.19 -9.42
C ASP A 55 -4.54 -3.59 -9.84
N PRO A 56 -4.77 -2.28 -9.63
CA PRO A 56 -6.00 -1.62 -10.01
C PRO A 56 -6.07 -1.39 -11.52
N GLU A 57 -7.24 -1.61 -12.10
CA GLU A 57 -7.55 -1.12 -13.44
C GLU A 57 -7.88 0.36 -13.39
N LEU A 58 -6.97 1.21 -13.86
CA LEU A 58 -7.11 2.67 -13.83
C LEU A 58 -7.74 3.19 -15.13
N GLN A 59 -8.83 3.92 -15.00
CA GLN A 59 -9.46 4.64 -16.10
C GLN A 59 -9.39 6.15 -15.85
N LYS A 60 -8.96 6.90 -16.88
CA LYS A 60 -9.06 8.36 -16.89
C LYS A 60 -10.47 8.77 -17.23
N VAL A 61 -11.06 9.61 -16.37
CA VAL A 61 -12.46 10.05 -16.49
C VAL A 61 -12.53 11.56 -16.27
N PRO A 62 -13.27 12.32 -17.11
CA PRO A 62 -13.50 13.73 -16.85
C PRO A 62 -14.15 13.96 -15.47
N PRO A 63 -13.80 15.04 -14.74
CA PRO A 63 -14.29 15.27 -13.38
C PRO A 63 -15.83 15.24 -13.22
N GLY A 64 -16.56 15.66 -14.26
CA GLY A 64 -18.02 15.66 -14.27
C GLY A 64 -18.67 14.29 -14.51
N GLU A 65 -17.87 13.28 -14.90
CA GLU A 65 -18.33 11.93 -15.23
C GLU A 65 -17.86 10.88 -14.21
N VAL A 66 -17.09 11.31 -13.22
CA VAL A 66 -16.54 10.43 -12.18
C VAL A 66 -17.64 9.82 -11.31
N GLU A 67 -17.58 8.51 -11.10
CA GLU A 67 -18.41 7.81 -10.12
C GLU A 67 -17.88 8.04 -8.70
N ARG A 68 -18.33 9.11 -8.05
CA ARG A 68 -17.85 9.56 -6.74
C ARG A 68 -18.16 8.61 -5.58
N LYS A 69 -18.88 7.54 -5.80
CA LYS A 69 -19.16 6.48 -4.80
C LYS A 69 -18.32 5.23 -5.01
N GLY A 70 -17.51 5.20 -6.07
CA GLY A 70 -16.58 4.12 -6.38
C GLY A 70 -15.18 4.36 -5.87
N ASP A 71 -14.26 3.51 -6.31
CA ASP A 71 -12.84 3.56 -5.96
C ASP A 71 -12.13 4.62 -6.82
N LEU A 72 -11.37 5.51 -6.19
CA LEU A 72 -10.77 6.68 -6.83
C LEU A 72 -9.36 6.96 -6.31
N LEU A 73 -8.47 7.36 -7.21
CA LEU A 73 -7.19 7.98 -6.88
C LEU A 73 -7.25 9.47 -7.20
N LEU A 74 -6.87 10.33 -6.26
CA LEU A 74 -6.81 11.80 -6.41
C LEU A 74 -8.11 12.46 -6.90
N GLY A 75 -9.20 11.73 -6.92
CA GLY A 75 -10.45 12.18 -7.54
C GLY A 75 -11.29 13.09 -6.64
N PRO A 76 -12.42 13.61 -7.18
CA PRO A 76 -13.44 14.29 -6.41
C PRO A 76 -14.20 13.28 -5.55
N LEU A 77 -13.63 12.90 -4.41
CA LEU A 77 -14.17 11.86 -3.55
C LEU A 77 -15.62 12.19 -3.11
N PHE A 78 -16.32 11.19 -2.61
CA PHE A 78 -17.66 11.37 -2.05
C PHE A 78 -17.62 12.39 -0.90
N CYS A 79 -18.54 13.34 -0.91
CA CYS A 79 -18.84 14.19 0.25
C CYS A 79 -20.32 14.56 0.26
N SER A 80 -20.82 14.83 1.45
CA SER A 80 -22.23 15.18 1.72
C SER A 80 -22.31 16.22 2.83
N ALA A 81 -23.50 16.70 3.12
CA ALA A 81 -23.72 17.61 4.25
C ALA A 81 -23.36 16.96 5.59
N GLU A 82 -23.60 15.66 5.74
CA GLU A 82 -23.26 14.87 6.94
C GLU A 82 -21.78 14.49 6.99
N ASN A 83 -21.18 14.29 5.82
CA ASN A 83 -19.77 13.92 5.66
C ASN A 83 -19.05 14.96 4.79
N PRO A 84 -18.88 16.19 5.30
CA PRO A 84 -18.31 17.28 4.52
C PRO A 84 -16.86 17.02 4.15
N TRP A 85 -16.39 17.73 3.13
CA TRP A 85 -14.97 17.66 2.76
C TRP A 85 -14.07 18.10 3.92
N PRO A 86 -13.05 17.34 4.28
CA PRO A 86 -12.19 17.69 5.39
C PRO A 86 -11.34 18.92 5.09
N HIS A 87 -11.13 19.73 6.13
CA HIS A 87 -10.32 20.94 6.07
C HIS A 87 -9.26 20.93 7.15
N LYS A 88 -8.09 21.48 6.86
CA LYS A 88 -7.05 21.75 7.83
C LYS A 88 -6.55 23.18 7.67
N ASP A 89 -6.45 23.91 8.77
CA ASP A 89 -6.03 25.32 8.80
C ASP A 89 -6.82 26.22 7.82
N GLY A 90 -8.12 25.94 7.67
CA GLY A 90 -9.01 26.66 6.79
C GLY A 90 -8.88 26.33 5.29
N GLN A 91 -8.02 25.38 4.94
CA GLN A 91 -7.82 24.89 3.57
C GLN A 91 -8.46 23.51 3.39
N PRO A 92 -9.08 23.22 2.23
CA PRO A 92 -9.56 21.88 1.93
C PRO A 92 -8.38 20.92 1.82
N MET A 93 -8.49 19.73 2.40
CA MET A 93 -7.44 18.71 2.30
C MET A 93 -7.43 18.06 0.92
N ILE A 94 -6.26 17.66 0.46
CA ILE A 94 -6.06 16.99 -0.84
C ILE A 94 -6.50 15.55 -0.73
N PRO A 95 -7.37 15.05 -1.62
CA PRO A 95 -7.77 13.66 -1.66
C PRO A 95 -6.62 12.81 -2.17
N LEU A 96 -6.30 11.71 -1.50
CA LEU A 96 -5.33 10.73 -1.99
C LEU A 96 -6.05 9.52 -2.58
N LEU A 97 -6.97 8.94 -1.83
CA LEU A 97 -7.59 7.66 -2.16
C LEU A 97 -9.01 7.59 -1.62
N GLN A 98 -9.88 6.93 -2.35
CA GLN A 98 -11.15 6.38 -1.87
C GLN A 98 -11.28 4.93 -2.31
N ILE A 99 -11.61 4.05 -1.38
CA ILE A 99 -11.88 2.63 -1.66
C ILE A 99 -13.22 2.24 -1.05
N ASP A 100 -14.04 1.58 -1.83
CA ASP A 100 -15.21 0.86 -1.36
C ASP A 100 -14.74 -0.41 -0.62
N LEU A 101 -14.94 -0.44 0.69
CA LEU A 101 -14.50 -1.56 1.53
C LEU A 101 -15.15 -2.88 1.13
N ALA A 102 -16.35 -2.86 0.54
CA ALA A 102 -16.97 -4.06 -0.01
C ALA A 102 -16.19 -4.61 -1.22
N ASN A 103 -15.58 -3.74 -2.05
CA ASN A 103 -14.67 -4.17 -3.12
C ASN A 103 -13.40 -4.81 -2.55
N ALA A 104 -12.79 -4.16 -1.55
CA ALA A 104 -11.61 -4.70 -0.88
C ALA A 104 -11.91 -6.06 -0.22
N THR A 105 -13.06 -6.18 0.46
CA THR A 105 -13.54 -7.45 1.05
C THR A 105 -13.67 -8.54 0.00
N ARG A 106 -14.30 -8.23 -1.14
CA ARG A 106 -14.48 -9.18 -2.25
C ARG A 106 -13.15 -9.66 -2.85
N VAL A 107 -12.17 -8.77 -2.96
CA VAL A 107 -10.86 -9.06 -3.53
C VAL A 107 -9.97 -9.80 -2.52
N GLY A 108 -9.90 -9.31 -1.28
CA GLY A 108 -9.01 -9.85 -0.24
C GLY A 108 -9.56 -11.06 0.50
N GLY A 109 -10.87 -11.31 0.42
CA GLY A 109 -11.50 -12.41 1.15
C GLY A 109 -11.59 -12.20 2.68
N VAL A 110 -11.29 -10.98 3.15
CA VAL A 110 -11.33 -10.59 4.56
C VAL A 110 -12.34 -9.47 4.71
N ASP A 111 -13.18 -9.51 5.73
CA ASP A 111 -14.20 -8.49 5.96
C ASP A 111 -13.59 -7.20 6.49
N PHE A 112 -13.50 -6.18 5.63
CA PHE A 112 -13.08 -4.80 5.97
C PHE A 112 -14.25 -3.92 6.42
N GLY A 113 -15.45 -4.41 6.42
CA GLY A 113 -16.67 -3.65 6.69
C GLY A 113 -17.36 -3.17 5.42
N ASN A 114 -18.31 -2.23 5.59
CA ASN A 114 -19.17 -1.76 4.52
C ASN A 114 -19.23 -0.23 4.52
N GLY A 115 -18.52 0.39 3.61
CA GLY A 115 -18.46 1.86 3.50
C GLY A 115 -17.38 2.32 2.55
N LEU A 116 -17.09 3.62 2.58
CA LEU A 116 -16.00 4.22 1.80
C LEU A 116 -14.86 4.61 2.74
N LEU A 117 -13.72 3.95 2.59
CA LEU A 117 -12.47 4.48 3.16
C LEU A 117 -12.02 5.66 2.32
N GLN A 118 -11.75 6.78 2.95
CA GLN A 118 -11.18 7.97 2.32
C GLN A 118 -9.91 8.38 3.04
N VAL A 119 -8.88 8.75 2.26
CA VAL A 119 -7.59 9.22 2.76
C VAL A 119 -7.26 10.57 2.14
N PHE A 120 -6.85 11.52 2.98
CA PHE A 120 -6.54 12.90 2.59
C PHE A 120 -5.22 13.35 3.19
N CYS A 121 -4.52 14.24 2.49
CA CYS A 121 -3.34 14.92 3.03
C CYS A 121 -3.54 16.45 3.10
N PRO A 122 -2.81 17.16 3.98
CA PRO A 122 -2.82 18.62 4.00
C PRO A 122 -2.27 19.24 2.72
N VAL A 123 -2.74 20.46 2.37
CA VAL A 123 -2.27 21.23 1.20
C VAL A 123 -0.80 21.65 1.34
N LYS A 124 -0.34 21.92 2.54
CA LYS A 124 1.05 22.28 2.80
C LYS A 124 1.77 21.10 3.39
N ASP A 125 2.81 20.69 2.68
CA ASP A 125 3.72 19.69 3.20
C ASP A 125 4.46 20.28 4.41
N ASN A 126 4.21 19.68 5.55
CA ASN A 126 5.13 19.70 6.66
C ASN A 126 5.37 18.23 7.00
N LEU A 127 6.55 17.73 6.70
CA LEU A 127 7.04 16.43 7.13
C LEU A 127 6.58 16.16 8.57
N GLY A 128 5.73 15.18 8.78
CA GLY A 128 5.12 14.87 10.07
C GLY A 128 3.68 15.37 10.30
N GLN A 129 3.03 16.01 9.33
CA GLN A 129 1.60 16.28 9.46
C GLN A 129 0.79 14.99 9.28
N LYS A 130 -0.15 14.78 10.20
CA LYS A 130 -1.04 13.62 10.15
C LYS A 130 -1.90 13.67 8.89
N ILE A 131 -1.82 12.62 8.12
CA ILE A 131 -2.82 12.25 7.12
C ILE A 131 -4.15 12.07 7.84
N TYR A 132 -5.22 12.43 7.19
CA TYR A 132 -6.57 12.26 7.68
C TYR A 132 -7.23 11.10 6.92
N ASP A 133 -7.66 10.10 7.65
CA ASP A 133 -8.48 9.02 7.13
C ASP A 133 -9.84 8.98 7.80
N ARG A 134 -10.83 8.46 7.09
CA ARG A 134 -12.16 8.18 7.63
C ARG A 134 -12.84 7.06 6.85
N VAL A 135 -13.77 6.40 7.51
CA VAL A 135 -14.73 5.51 6.85
C VAL A 135 -16.10 6.16 6.90
N ILE A 136 -16.74 6.27 5.74
CA ILE A 136 -18.13 6.74 5.61
C ILE A 136 -19.01 5.50 5.48
N GLU A 137 -19.94 5.35 6.42
CA GLU A 137 -20.91 4.24 6.41
C GLU A 137 -21.71 4.18 5.11
N ARG A 138 -21.95 2.99 4.61
CA ARG A 138 -22.63 2.77 3.31
C ARG A 138 -24.01 3.42 3.23
N GLU A 139 -24.75 3.42 4.31
CA GLU A 139 -26.10 3.99 4.39
C GLU A 139 -26.10 5.51 4.14
N SER A 140 -25.01 6.17 4.43
CA SER A 140 -24.80 7.61 4.17
C SER A 140 -24.34 7.90 2.73
N VAL A 141 -24.01 6.87 1.94
CA VAL A 141 -23.45 7.02 0.58
C VAL A 141 -24.59 6.98 -0.45
N THR A 142 -25.31 8.07 -0.60
CA THR A 142 -26.40 8.21 -1.57
C THR A 142 -26.09 9.29 -2.62
N SER A 143 -26.70 9.19 -3.80
CA SER A 143 -26.49 10.17 -4.87
C SER A 143 -27.12 11.51 -4.55
N GLU A 144 -28.23 11.53 -3.81
CA GLU A 144 -28.91 12.75 -3.38
C GLU A 144 -28.13 13.52 -2.31
N ALA A 145 -27.20 12.84 -1.61
CA ALA A 145 -26.39 13.45 -0.57
C ALA A 145 -25.15 14.18 -1.10
N LEU A 146 -24.80 14.01 -2.39
CA LEU A 146 -23.58 14.60 -2.95
C LEU A 146 -23.60 16.13 -2.87
N THR A 147 -22.51 16.68 -2.33
CA THR A 147 -22.23 18.13 -2.32
C THR A 147 -21.10 18.47 -3.29
N ASP A 148 -20.98 19.78 -3.59
CA ASP A 148 -19.89 20.27 -4.42
C ASP A 148 -18.52 19.98 -3.79
N VAL A 149 -17.54 19.68 -4.63
CA VAL A 149 -16.15 19.54 -4.24
C VAL A 149 -15.53 20.92 -4.07
N PRO A 150 -14.72 21.16 -3.03
CA PRO A 150 -14.09 22.46 -2.82
C PRO A 150 -13.13 22.81 -3.96
N SER A 151 -12.94 24.10 -4.20
CA SER A 151 -11.87 24.61 -5.04
C SER A 151 -10.53 24.56 -4.31
N PHE A 152 -9.47 24.23 -5.02
CA PHE A 152 -8.11 24.20 -4.50
C PHE A 152 -7.30 25.39 -5.04
N SER A 153 -6.38 25.91 -4.22
CA SER A 153 -5.44 26.93 -4.70
C SER A 153 -4.44 26.31 -5.67
N ASP A 154 -3.87 27.17 -6.54
CA ASP A 154 -2.82 26.73 -7.49
C ASP A 154 -1.47 26.45 -6.80
N ASP A 155 -1.32 26.83 -5.53
CA ASP A 155 -0.09 26.68 -4.73
C ASP A 155 -0.09 25.40 -3.88
N ILE A 156 -0.67 24.32 -4.37
CA ILE A 156 -0.60 23.04 -3.66
C ILE A 156 0.85 22.54 -3.66
N LYS A 157 1.38 22.36 -2.46
CA LYS A 157 2.67 21.73 -2.20
C LYS A 157 2.45 20.60 -1.22
N GLY A 158 2.23 19.41 -1.71
CA GLY A 158 1.98 18.25 -0.88
C GLY A 158 2.30 16.97 -1.62
N PHE A 159 1.93 15.84 -1.03
CA PHE A 159 2.15 14.52 -1.61
C PHE A 159 1.37 14.27 -2.91
N ALA A 160 0.50 15.17 -3.32
CA ALA A 160 -0.34 14.95 -4.47
C ALA A 160 -0.74 16.23 -5.17
N SER A 161 -0.97 16.14 -6.48
CA SER A 161 -1.54 17.19 -7.33
C SER A 161 -2.97 16.83 -7.72
N VAL A 162 -3.88 17.78 -7.59
CA VAL A 162 -5.27 17.64 -8.03
C VAL A 162 -5.52 18.44 -9.30
N GLY A 163 -4.83 18.08 -10.38
CA GLY A 163 -4.85 18.80 -11.65
C GLY A 163 -6.27 19.09 -12.19
N TRP A 164 -7.23 18.21 -11.92
CA TRP A 164 -8.65 18.39 -12.28
C TRP A 164 -9.32 19.57 -11.55
N ALA A 165 -8.83 19.93 -10.37
CA ALA A 165 -9.41 20.97 -9.52
C ALA A 165 -8.59 22.28 -9.56
N GLN A 166 -7.41 22.29 -10.18
CA GLN A 166 -6.52 23.45 -10.28
C GLN A 166 -6.69 24.14 -11.64
N THR A 167 -6.95 25.44 -11.64
CA THR A 167 -7.24 26.18 -12.87
C THR A 167 -6.00 26.53 -13.69
N ASN A 168 -4.84 26.70 -13.06
CA ASN A 168 -3.61 27.21 -13.68
C ASN A 168 -2.37 26.30 -13.53
N SER A 169 -2.50 25.07 -13.01
CA SER A 169 -1.32 24.26 -12.78
C SER A 169 -0.72 23.76 -14.09
N ASN A 170 0.61 23.87 -14.19
CA ASN A 170 1.35 23.25 -15.30
C ASN A 170 1.23 21.71 -15.27
N ASP A 171 0.82 21.14 -14.15
CA ASP A 171 0.61 19.71 -13.94
C ASP A 171 -0.65 19.17 -14.62
N ARG A 172 -1.56 20.05 -15.06
CA ARG A 172 -2.63 19.66 -15.99
C ARG A 172 -2.11 18.91 -17.22
N ARG A 173 -0.84 19.12 -17.56
CA ARG A 173 -0.22 18.45 -18.72
C ARG A 173 0.02 16.97 -18.50
N LEU A 174 0.21 16.53 -17.26
CA LEU A 174 0.46 15.10 -16.95
C LEU A 174 -0.80 14.26 -17.09
N TYR A 175 -1.99 14.83 -16.77
CA TYR A 175 -3.24 14.08 -16.72
C TYR A 175 -4.41 14.73 -17.48
N GLY A 176 -4.19 15.82 -18.18
CA GLY A 176 -5.24 16.48 -18.98
C GLY A 176 -6.41 17.06 -18.15
N GLY A 177 -6.29 17.07 -16.81
CA GLY A 177 -7.39 17.47 -15.92
C GLY A 177 -8.37 16.33 -15.60
N ASP A 178 -8.13 15.10 -16.08
CA ASP A 178 -8.96 13.94 -15.78
C ASP A 178 -8.71 13.41 -14.36
N CYS A 179 -9.68 12.68 -13.86
CA CYS A 179 -9.59 11.92 -12.60
C CYS A 179 -9.21 10.48 -12.90
N LEU A 180 -8.66 9.78 -11.90
CA LEU A 180 -8.36 8.36 -11.99
C LEU A 180 -9.39 7.56 -11.21
N GLN A 181 -10.23 6.83 -11.95
CA GLN A 181 -11.20 5.89 -11.39
C GLN A 181 -10.61 4.49 -11.42
N ILE A 182 -10.76 3.75 -10.33
CA ILE A 182 -10.43 2.33 -10.29
C ILE A 182 -11.70 1.58 -10.69
N THR A 183 -11.65 0.85 -11.80
CA THR A 183 -12.79 0.11 -12.34
C THR A 183 -12.80 -1.36 -11.93
N GLY A 184 -11.68 -1.86 -11.44
CA GLY A 184 -11.52 -3.23 -10.99
C GLY A 184 -10.13 -3.51 -10.44
N TYR A 185 -9.94 -4.74 -10.01
CA TYR A 185 -8.68 -5.30 -9.52
C TYR A 185 -8.54 -6.67 -10.16
N THR A 186 -7.79 -6.77 -11.23
CA THR A 186 -7.80 -7.98 -12.08
C THR A 186 -6.48 -8.70 -12.11
N GLU A 187 -5.39 -8.01 -11.95
CA GLU A 187 -4.08 -8.61 -12.01
C GLU A 187 -3.59 -8.99 -10.61
N LYS A 188 -3.69 -10.30 -10.30
CA LYS A 188 -3.18 -10.87 -9.06
C LYS A 188 -1.72 -11.23 -9.26
N ARG A 189 -0.82 -10.61 -8.50
CA ARG A 189 0.61 -10.92 -8.51
C ARG A 189 1.14 -11.22 -7.11
N PHE A 190 2.13 -12.07 -7.03
CA PHE A 190 2.84 -12.32 -5.77
C PHE A 190 3.84 -11.20 -5.53
N THR A 191 3.91 -10.69 -4.30
CA THR A 191 4.86 -9.65 -3.91
C THR A 191 5.72 -10.11 -2.75
N LEU A 192 7.00 -9.81 -2.84
CA LEU A 192 8.01 -10.11 -1.83
C LEU A 192 9.03 -8.97 -1.80
N TRP A 193 9.31 -8.45 -0.64
CA TRP A 193 10.48 -7.62 -0.42
C TRP A 193 11.54 -8.40 0.36
N MET A 194 12.78 -8.31 -0.08
CA MET A 194 13.92 -8.89 0.61
C MET A 194 15.04 -7.85 0.68
N PRO A 195 15.87 -7.88 1.74
CA PRO A 195 17.11 -7.11 1.78
C PRO A 195 18.07 -7.50 0.64
N SER A 196 19.24 -6.87 0.61
CA SER A 196 20.31 -7.25 -0.33
C SER A 196 20.61 -8.76 -0.28
N PRO A 197 21.15 -9.35 -1.38
CA PRO A 197 21.56 -10.75 -1.38
C PRO A 197 22.49 -11.07 -0.22
N LEU A 198 22.34 -12.25 0.37
CA LEU A 198 23.18 -12.68 1.51
C LEU A 198 24.66 -12.68 1.18
N ALA A 199 25.01 -13.12 -0.02
CA ALA A 199 26.42 -13.18 -0.45
C ALA A 199 27.04 -11.78 -0.67
N ASP A 200 26.22 -10.73 -0.85
CA ASP A 200 26.70 -9.35 -0.95
C ASP A 200 26.91 -8.70 0.42
N GLU A 201 26.11 -9.09 1.41
CA GLU A 201 26.13 -8.52 2.76
C GLU A 201 27.14 -9.24 3.68
N TYR A 202 27.40 -10.53 3.44
CA TYR A 202 28.18 -11.36 4.34
C TYR A 202 29.30 -12.12 3.64
N ASP A 203 30.43 -12.29 4.34
CA ASP A 203 31.51 -13.16 3.88
C ASP A 203 31.12 -14.64 4.04
N VAL A 204 30.63 -15.21 2.95
CA VAL A 204 30.23 -16.63 2.86
C VAL A 204 31.40 -17.57 2.47
N ALA A 205 32.62 -17.04 2.34
CA ALA A 205 33.76 -17.87 1.95
C ALA A 205 34.14 -18.90 3.00
N HIS A 206 33.83 -18.65 4.26
CA HIS A 206 34.23 -19.49 5.41
C HIS A 206 33.18 -20.56 5.78
N VAL A 207 32.00 -20.57 5.16
CA VAL A 207 31.03 -21.62 5.43
C VAL A 207 31.33 -22.89 4.64
N ASP A 208 30.83 -24.02 5.13
CA ASP A 208 30.95 -25.28 4.39
C ASP A 208 30.28 -25.24 3.01
N ALA A 209 30.61 -26.20 2.14
CA ALA A 209 30.16 -26.19 0.76
C ALA A 209 28.64 -26.38 0.60
N ASP A 210 27.98 -27.14 1.49
CA ASP A 210 26.54 -27.38 1.45
C ASP A 210 25.77 -26.10 1.81
N LEU A 211 26.19 -25.47 2.90
CA LEU A 211 25.56 -24.22 3.34
C LEU A 211 25.76 -23.07 2.33
N ARG A 212 26.95 -22.99 1.72
CA ARG A 212 27.25 -22.03 0.66
C ARG A 212 26.34 -22.24 -0.56
N ALA A 213 26.14 -23.49 -0.96
CA ALA A 213 25.21 -23.79 -2.06
C ALA A 213 23.78 -23.40 -1.76
N LYS A 214 23.32 -23.54 -0.51
CA LYS A 214 21.98 -23.08 -0.08
C LYS A 214 21.85 -21.55 -0.09
N ILE A 215 22.87 -20.81 0.35
CA ILE A 215 22.90 -19.35 0.28
C ILE A 215 22.84 -18.90 -1.19
N GLN A 216 23.66 -19.51 -2.05
CA GLN A 216 23.66 -19.18 -3.47
C GLN A 216 22.29 -19.46 -4.10
N GLU A 217 21.67 -20.61 -3.84
CA GLU A 217 20.33 -20.94 -4.34
C GLU A 217 19.28 -19.93 -3.85
N PHE A 218 19.35 -19.51 -2.57
CA PHE A 218 18.46 -18.50 -1.99
C PHE A 218 18.56 -17.16 -2.74
N ASP A 219 19.77 -16.66 -2.93
CA ASP A 219 20.03 -15.39 -3.63
C ASP A 219 19.64 -15.48 -5.11
N GLU A 220 19.88 -16.60 -5.78
CA GLU A 220 19.50 -16.83 -7.18
C GLU A 220 17.98 -16.82 -7.37
N ILE A 221 17.22 -17.41 -6.45
CA ILE A 221 15.74 -17.38 -6.51
C ILE A 221 15.24 -15.94 -6.38
N ILE A 222 15.77 -15.17 -5.43
CA ILE A 222 15.39 -13.76 -5.23
C ILE A 222 15.74 -12.94 -6.48
N ALA A 223 16.96 -13.03 -6.97
CA ALA A 223 17.43 -12.28 -8.14
C ALA A 223 16.59 -12.60 -9.40
N SER A 224 16.28 -13.88 -9.62
CA SER A 224 15.51 -14.33 -10.78
C SER A 224 14.05 -13.89 -10.77
N ASN A 225 13.50 -13.57 -9.60
CA ASN A 225 12.12 -13.16 -9.42
C ASN A 225 11.96 -11.69 -8.97
N SER A 226 13.03 -10.94 -8.85
CA SER A 226 13.03 -9.59 -8.29
C SER A 226 12.08 -8.63 -8.99
N GLU A 227 11.96 -8.71 -10.31
CA GLU A 227 11.00 -7.90 -11.09
C GLU A 227 9.56 -8.40 -10.92
N ALA A 228 9.35 -9.72 -11.05
CA ALA A 228 8.02 -10.32 -10.97
C ALA A 228 7.40 -10.23 -9.56
N TRP A 229 8.22 -10.25 -8.51
CA TRP A 229 7.81 -10.17 -7.11
C TRP A 229 7.94 -8.77 -6.50
N SER A 230 8.29 -7.77 -7.31
CA SER A 230 8.47 -6.41 -6.83
C SER A 230 7.21 -5.91 -6.09
N PRO A 231 7.34 -5.35 -4.89
CA PRO A 231 6.23 -4.72 -4.18
C PRO A 231 5.92 -3.32 -4.69
N GLY A 232 6.59 -2.84 -5.75
CA GLY A 232 6.32 -1.54 -6.35
C GLY A 232 5.01 -1.49 -7.13
N GLY A 233 4.59 -0.28 -7.51
CA GLY A 233 3.34 -0.01 -8.23
C GLY A 233 2.14 0.26 -7.30
N PHE A 234 1.03 0.69 -7.92
CA PHE A 234 -0.25 0.81 -7.21
C PHE A 234 -0.85 -0.57 -7.05
N HIS A 235 -1.17 -0.96 -5.85
CA HIS A 235 -1.85 -2.24 -5.62
C HIS A 235 -2.64 -2.26 -4.32
N LEU A 236 -3.70 -3.04 -4.32
CA LEU A 236 -4.46 -3.42 -3.15
C LEU A 236 -3.76 -4.62 -2.50
N PHE A 237 -3.54 -4.58 -1.20
CA PHE A 237 -2.79 -5.56 -0.40
C PHE A 237 -1.32 -5.68 -0.83
N GLY A 238 -0.72 -6.84 -0.67
CA GLY A 238 0.68 -7.09 -1.02
C GLY A 238 1.65 -6.92 0.15
N THR A 239 2.92 -6.98 -0.18
CA THR A 239 4.02 -6.91 0.78
C THR A 239 4.34 -5.46 1.15
N PHE A 240 4.70 -5.24 2.41
CA PHE A 240 5.33 -4.01 2.85
C PHE A 240 6.69 -3.81 2.18
N TYR A 241 6.94 -2.57 1.75
CA TYR A 241 8.23 -2.17 1.20
C TYR A 241 8.93 -1.20 2.15
N PRO A 242 9.84 -1.66 3.01
CA PRO A 242 10.52 -0.81 3.99
C PRO A 242 11.62 -0.01 3.31
N ILE A 243 11.42 1.30 3.13
CA ILE A 243 12.48 2.19 2.66
C ILE A 243 13.30 2.73 3.84
N GLN A 244 12.64 3.12 4.93
CA GLN A 244 13.28 3.77 6.07
C GLN A 244 13.09 3.05 7.41
N TYR A 245 12.07 2.21 7.54
CA TYR A 245 11.79 1.48 8.78
C TYR A 245 11.03 0.18 8.48
N TYR A 246 10.98 -0.69 9.49
CA TYR A 246 10.18 -1.92 9.42
C TYR A 246 8.86 -1.71 10.16
N PRO A 247 7.71 -2.15 9.60
CA PRO A 247 6.44 -2.00 10.27
C PRO A 247 6.40 -2.81 11.56
N ASP A 248 5.52 -2.41 12.47
CA ASP A 248 5.12 -3.28 13.57
C ASP A 248 4.59 -4.60 12.96
N GLU A 249 4.97 -5.73 13.55
CA GLU A 249 4.60 -7.07 13.08
C GLU A 249 3.10 -7.31 12.88
N ARG A 250 2.27 -6.37 13.31
CA ARG A 250 0.81 -6.42 13.26
C ARG A 250 0.19 -5.64 12.10
N ASP A 251 0.98 -4.89 11.37
CA ASP A 251 0.47 -4.02 10.33
C ASP A 251 0.50 -4.74 8.97
N ASN A 252 -0.67 -4.80 8.31
CA ASN A 252 -0.81 -5.38 6.99
C ASN A 252 -1.05 -4.27 5.98
N VAL A 253 -0.45 -4.37 4.80
CA VAL A 253 -0.67 -3.42 3.71
C VAL A 253 -2.10 -3.54 3.21
N PHE A 254 -2.78 -2.39 3.16
CA PHE A 254 -4.10 -2.27 2.55
C PHE A 254 -3.99 -1.75 1.12
N PHE A 255 -3.24 -0.66 0.90
CA PHE A 255 -3.04 -0.10 -0.42
C PHE A 255 -1.66 0.55 -0.53
N THR A 256 -0.99 0.33 -1.66
CA THR A 256 0.29 0.97 -1.98
C THR A 256 0.09 2.06 -3.03
N LEU A 257 0.70 3.23 -2.80
CA LEU A 257 0.70 4.39 -3.66
C LEU A 257 2.14 4.72 -4.06
N GLU A 258 2.38 4.92 -5.34
CA GLU A 258 3.67 5.33 -5.88
C GLU A 258 3.70 6.78 -6.35
N SER A 259 4.90 7.32 -6.57
CA SER A 259 5.12 8.68 -7.11
C SER A 259 4.79 8.76 -8.60
N GLU A 260 3.56 8.42 -8.94
CA GLU A 260 3.00 8.48 -10.29
C GLU A 260 1.64 9.16 -10.28
N TYR A 261 1.07 9.43 -11.44
CA TYR A 261 -0.30 9.96 -11.62
C TYR A 261 -0.64 11.19 -10.77
N GLY A 262 0.34 12.02 -10.44
CA GLY A 262 0.16 13.22 -9.63
C GLY A 262 0.48 13.06 -8.16
N PHE A 263 0.82 11.86 -7.70
CA PHE A 263 1.44 11.67 -6.40
C PHE A 263 2.92 12.07 -6.43
N ASN A 264 3.41 12.59 -5.32
CA ASN A 264 4.80 13.00 -5.15
C ASN A 264 5.31 12.61 -3.76
N PHE A 265 5.85 11.42 -3.67
CA PHE A 265 6.49 10.89 -2.46
C PHE A 265 8.03 10.96 -2.56
N GLY A 266 8.55 11.81 -3.47
CA GLY A 266 9.97 11.79 -3.83
C GLY A 266 10.33 10.51 -4.59
N ASP A 267 11.48 9.94 -4.29
CA ASP A 267 11.90 8.63 -4.85
C ASP A 267 11.33 7.46 -4.04
N GLY A 268 10.23 7.67 -3.33
CA GLY A 268 9.62 6.70 -2.43
C GLY A 268 8.19 6.37 -2.79
N GLN A 269 7.54 5.73 -1.83
CA GLN A 269 6.14 5.33 -1.93
C GLN A 269 5.41 5.57 -0.61
N ALA A 270 4.09 5.51 -0.66
CA ALA A 270 3.25 5.55 0.53
C ALA A 270 2.40 4.27 0.61
N GLN A 271 2.15 3.84 1.84
CA GLN A 271 1.33 2.67 2.09
C GLN A 271 0.26 2.96 3.13
N ILE A 272 -0.90 2.43 2.90
CA ILE A 272 -2.01 2.40 3.85
C ILE A 272 -2.00 1.02 4.47
N PHE A 273 -1.95 0.97 5.78
CA PHE A 273 -2.00 -0.27 6.57
C PHE A 273 -3.37 -0.45 7.18
N TYR A 274 -3.74 -1.69 7.46
CA TYR A 274 -4.94 -2.00 8.21
C TYR A 274 -4.63 -2.88 9.42
N LYS A 275 -5.51 -2.77 10.42
CA LYS A 275 -5.42 -3.54 11.64
C LYS A 275 -6.81 -3.89 12.13
N PHE A 276 -7.04 -5.17 12.41
CA PHE A 276 -8.25 -5.61 13.07
C PHE A 276 -8.06 -5.62 14.58
N TYR A 277 -9.00 -5.02 15.30
CA TYR A 277 -8.98 -4.99 16.76
C TYR A 277 -9.61 -6.26 17.31
N LYS A 278 -8.79 -7.30 17.57
CA LYS A 278 -9.27 -8.62 18.05
C LYS A 278 -10.09 -8.54 19.35
N GLU A 279 -9.73 -7.61 20.24
CA GLU A 279 -10.41 -7.39 21.53
C GLU A 279 -11.68 -6.54 21.40
N HIS A 280 -11.84 -5.86 20.28
CA HIS A 280 -12.91 -4.94 19.95
C HIS A 280 -13.36 -5.11 18.50
N PRO A 281 -13.95 -6.26 18.15
CA PRO A 281 -14.39 -6.52 16.77
C PRO A 281 -15.40 -5.48 16.25
N GLU A 282 -16.14 -4.86 17.15
CA GLU A 282 -17.12 -3.80 16.85
C GLU A 282 -16.47 -2.50 16.31
N TRP A 283 -15.16 -2.33 16.46
CA TRP A 283 -14.44 -1.17 15.90
C TRP A 283 -14.09 -1.34 14.42
N GLY A 284 -14.29 -2.54 13.87
CA GLY A 284 -13.95 -2.84 12.47
C GLY A 284 -12.44 -2.80 12.19
N ALA A 285 -12.09 -2.46 10.97
CA ALA A 285 -10.71 -2.24 10.56
C ALA A 285 -10.29 -0.79 10.87
N GLY A 286 -9.18 -0.63 11.59
CA GLY A 286 -8.48 0.65 11.68
C GLY A 286 -7.48 0.79 10.56
N PHE A 287 -7.28 2.00 10.07
CA PHE A 287 -6.33 2.29 9.00
C PHE A 287 -5.26 3.25 9.49
N SER A 288 -4.07 3.16 8.91
CA SER A 288 -2.98 4.10 9.12
C SER A 288 -2.25 4.34 7.80
N PHE A 289 -1.59 5.48 7.69
CA PHE A 289 -0.85 5.87 6.49
C PHE A 289 0.61 6.11 6.88
N GLU A 290 1.49 5.54 6.10
CA GLU A 290 2.93 5.76 6.20
C GLU A 290 3.51 6.05 4.82
N TRP A 291 4.51 6.89 4.76
CA TRP A 291 5.28 7.12 3.53
C TRP A 291 6.76 7.13 3.85
N SER A 292 7.56 6.73 2.90
CA SER A 292 9.01 6.74 3.01
C SER A 292 9.65 7.04 1.66
N CYS A 293 10.82 7.68 1.69
CA CYS A 293 11.64 7.97 0.51
C CYS A 293 13.09 7.58 0.78
N TYR A 294 13.87 7.40 -0.29
CA TYR A 294 15.30 7.15 -0.22
C TYR A 294 16.09 8.36 0.26
#